data_d65bd0ed12e9e32a6b2c3ed345de8d44
#
_entry.id   d65bd0ed12e9e32a6b2c3ed345de8d44
#
_cell.length_a   1.000
_cell.length_b   1.000
_cell.length_c   1.000
_cell.angle_alpha   90.00
_cell.angle_beta   90.00
_cell.angle_gamma   90.00
#
_symmetry.space_group_name_H-M   'P 1'
#
loop_
_entity.id
_entity.type
_entity.pdbx_description
1 polymer ?
#
loop_
_entity_poly.entity_id
_entity_poly.type
_entity_poly.pdbx_seq_one_letter_code
_entity_poly.pdbx_strand_id
1 'polypeptide(L)'
;MVGDAGYRKDPILALGISDAFRLSEWVADAVHAGFSGARPLDEAMAECQRIRDEHFAPMYDLTCGMAALEPPQPEMLALYQALRHNSVERDRYFGTLGGTVPIPEFYAPENVRRIIGGASV
;
A
#
# COMPACT_ATOMS: atom_id res chain seq x y z
N MET A 1 -12.19 13.68 -7.00
CA MET A 1 -11.89 12.84 -8.19
C MET A 1 -11.60 11.44 -7.72
N VAL A 2 -12.02 10.42 -8.48
CA VAL A 2 -11.92 8.99 -8.15
C VAL A 2 -11.14 8.27 -9.24
N GLY A 3 -10.56 7.11 -8.92
CA GLY A 3 -9.72 6.33 -9.84
C GLY A 3 -8.49 7.11 -10.30
N ASP A 4 -8.02 6.84 -11.50
CA ASP A 4 -6.80 7.46 -12.07
C ASP A 4 -6.84 8.99 -12.16
N ALA A 5 -8.03 9.59 -12.17
CA ALA A 5 -8.18 11.04 -12.12
C ALA A 5 -7.85 11.65 -10.75
N GLY A 6 -7.98 10.86 -9.68
CA GLY A 6 -7.70 11.28 -8.31
C GLY A 6 -6.37 10.78 -7.75
N TYR A 7 -5.95 9.60 -8.21
CA TYR A 7 -4.71 8.95 -7.78
C TYR A 7 -4.24 7.98 -8.85
N ARG A 8 -3.06 8.19 -9.38
CA ARG A 8 -2.43 7.35 -10.39
C ARG A 8 -1.02 6.97 -9.99
N LYS A 9 -0.67 5.71 -10.20
CA LYS A 9 0.68 5.18 -10.03
C LYS A 9 1.06 4.28 -11.22
N ASP A 10 2.31 3.88 -11.30
CA ASP A 10 2.77 2.93 -12.31
C ASP A 10 2.00 1.59 -12.19
N PRO A 11 1.58 0.97 -13.30
CA PRO A 11 0.79 -0.26 -13.28
C PRO A 11 1.57 -1.52 -12.91
N ILE A 12 2.86 -1.44 -12.60
CA ILE A 12 3.74 -2.60 -12.33
C ILE A 12 3.18 -3.56 -11.27
N LEU A 13 2.42 -3.05 -10.30
CA LEU A 13 1.77 -3.86 -9.25
C LEU A 13 0.32 -4.22 -9.54
N ALA A 14 -0.26 -3.75 -10.65
CA ALA A 14 -1.63 -4.01 -11.10
C ALA A 14 -2.73 -3.67 -10.05
N LEU A 15 -2.54 -2.68 -9.19
CA LEU A 15 -3.43 -2.35 -8.07
C LEU A 15 -4.46 -1.25 -8.38
N GLY A 16 -4.44 -0.64 -9.56
CA GLY A 16 -5.27 0.52 -9.89
C GLY A 16 -6.77 0.30 -9.71
N ILE A 17 -7.28 -0.89 -10.01
CA ILE A 17 -8.71 -1.23 -9.83
C ILE A 17 -9.06 -1.29 -8.34
N SER A 18 -8.26 -1.94 -7.53
CA SER A 18 -8.48 -2.04 -6.07
C SER A 18 -8.42 -0.68 -5.40
N ASP A 19 -7.48 0.17 -5.81
CA ASP A 19 -7.37 1.54 -5.31
C ASP A 19 -8.60 2.38 -5.70
N ALA A 20 -9.09 2.23 -6.93
CA ALA A 20 -10.29 2.93 -7.39
C ALA A 20 -11.54 2.53 -6.60
N PHE A 21 -11.73 1.25 -6.30
CA PHE A 21 -12.84 0.78 -5.45
C PHE A 21 -12.76 1.35 -4.04
N ARG A 22 -11.60 1.27 -3.40
CA ARG A 22 -11.41 1.79 -2.05
C ARG A 22 -11.64 3.30 -1.97
N LEU A 23 -11.09 4.05 -2.92
CA LEU A 23 -11.29 5.49 -2.96
C LEU A 23 -12.76 5.86 -3.23
N SER A 24 -13.47 5.08 -4.03
CA SER A 24 -14.89 5.29 -4.30
C SER A 24 -15.74 5.17 -3.03
N GLU A 25 -15.44 4.20 -2.18
CA GLU A 25 -16.09 4.03 -0.87
C GLU A 25 -15.88 5.26 0.01
N TRP A 26 -14.65 5.72 0.19
CA TRP A 26 -14.36 6.90 1.01
C TRP A 26 -15.00 8.19 0.48
N VAL A 27 -15.02 8.36 -0.85
CA VAL A 27 -15.68 9.52 -1.47
C VAL A 27 -17.20 9.44 -1.29
N ALA A 28 -17.79 8.25 -1.42
CA ALA A 28 -19.23 8.06 -1.18
C ALA A 28 -19.60 8.41 0.26
N ASP A 29 -18.81 7.97 1.25
CA ASP A 29 -19.03 8.28 2.66
C ASP A 29 -18.90 9.79 2.94
N ALA A 30 -17.88 10.45 2.37
CA ALA A 30 -17.71 11.90 2.51
C ALA A 30 -18.87 12.70 1.90
N VAL A 31 -19.32 12.30 0.71
CA VAL A 31 -20.47 12.91 0.03
C VAL A 31 -21.74 12.69 0.82
N HIS A 32 -21.97 11.48 1.34
CA HIS A 32 -23.12 11.17 2.19
C HIS A 32 -23.13 12.04 3.46
N ALA A 33 -21.98 12.15 4.15
CA ALA A 33 -21.85 13.00 5.34
C ALA A 33 -22.15 14.47 5.04
N GLY A 34 -21.70 14.98 3.88
CA GLY A 34 -21.98 16.34 3.45
C GLY A 34 -23.44 16.58 3.13
N PHE A 35 -24.06 15.71 2.34
CA PHE A 35 -25.46 15.87 1.90
C PHE A 35 -26.52 15.57 3.00
N SER A 36 -26.16 14.70 3.94
CA SER A 36 -27.02 14.46 5.12
C SER A 36 -26.94 15.60 6.15
N GLY A 37 -26.05 16.57 5.99
CA GLY A 37 -25.85 17.65 6.95
C GLY A 37 -25.07 17.22 8.21
N ALA A 38 -24.49 16.01 8.24
CA ALA A 38 -23.72 15.52 9.37
C ALA A 38 -22.43 16.33 9.59
N ARG A 39 -21.84 16.88 8.50
CA ARG A 39 -20.70 17.81 8.53
C ARG A 39 -20.65 18.63 7.23
N PRO A 40 -19.95 19.79 7.18
CA PRO A 40 -19.77 20.56 5.96
C PRO A 40 -19.11 19.70 4.86
N LEU A 41 -19.60 19.79 3.63
CA LEU A 41 -19.15 18.96 2.51
C LEU A 41 -17.65 19.15 2.22
N ASP A 42 -17.17 20.38 2.26
CA ASP A 42 -15.76 20.72 2.04
C ASP A 42 -14.85 20.13 3.11
N GLU A 43 -15.27 20.12 4.38
CA GLU A 43 -14.54 19.45 5.46
C GLU A 43 -14.52 17.92 5.28
N ALA A 44 -15.67 17.32 4.92
CA ALA A 44 -15.76 15.88 4.66
C ALA A 44 -14.84 15.48 3.47
N MET A 45 -14.79 16.28 2.43
CA MET A 45 -13.94 16.04 1.26
C MET A 45 -12.46 16.27 1.55
N ALA A 46 -12.11 17.26 2.37
CA ALA A 46 -10.74 17.50 2.81
C ALA A 46 -10.22 16.32 3.65
N GLU A 47 -11.03 15.80 4.55
CA GLU A 47 -10.71 14.62 5.36
C GLU A 47 -10.56 13.38 4.47
N CYS A 48 -11.44 13.15 3.51
CA CYS A 48 -11.31 12.07 2.53
C CYS A 48 -10.00 12.15 1.76
N GLN A 49 -9.58 13.34 1.36
CA GLN A 49 -8.28 13.55 0.70
C GLN A 49 -7.11 13.20 1.63
N ARG A 50 -7.15 13.63 2.89
CA ARG A 50 -6.12 13.29 3.88
C ARG A 50 -5.99 11.79 4.09
N ILE A 51 -7.12 11.08 4.29
CA ILE A 51 -7.16 9.63 4.44
C ILE A 51 -6.57 8.93 3.21
N ARG A 52 -6.95 9.38 2.01
CA ARG A 52 -6.39 8.87 0.74
C ARG A 52 -4.87 9.00 0.71
N ASP A 53 -4.36 10.20 0.97
CA ASP A 53 -2.94 10.49 0.83
C ASP A 53 -2.11 9.70 1.85
N GLU A 54 -2.57 9.61 3.10
CA GLU A 54 -1.91 8.81 4.14
C GLU A 54 -1.94 7.30 3.84
N HIS A 55 -3.07 6.80 3.33
CA HIS A 55 -3.22 5.37 3.06
C HIS A 55 -2.39 4.92 1.85
N PHE A 56 -2.39 5.72 0.77
CA PHE A 56 -1.73 5.30 -0.46
C PHE A 56 -0.25 5.67 -0.54
N ALA A 57 0.25 6.60 0.26
CA ALA A 57 1.65 7.03 0.19
C ALA A 57 2.65 5.86 0.31
N PRO A 58 2.55 4.93 1.27
CA PRO A 58 3.51 3.83 1.38
C PRO A 58 3.52 2.91 0.15
N MET A 59 2.34 2.65 -0.44
CA MET A 59 2.22 1.85 -1.66
C MET A 59 2.72 2.61 -2.89
N TYR A 60 2.51 3.92 -2.93
CA TYR A 60 3.02 4.77 -4.00
C TYR A 60 4.56 4.75 -4.03
N ASP A 61 5.19 4.94 -2.87
CA ASP A 61 6.65 4.93 -2.74
C ASP A 61 7.24 3.56 -3.12
N LEU A 62 6.63 2.47 -2.65
CA LEU A 62 7.02 1.11 -3.05
C LEU A 62 6.90 0.92 -4.56
N THR A 63 5.80 1.37 -5.16
CA THR A 63 5.56 1.25 -6.61
C THR A 63 6.59 2.05 -7.40
N CYS A 64 6.92 3.28 -6.98
CA CYS A 64 7.94 4.12 -7.63
C CYS A 64 9.32 3.44 -7.57
N GLY A 65 9.69 2.87 -6.43
CA GLY A 65 10.94 2.12 -6.30
C GLY A 65 11.01 0.92 -7.23
N MET A 66 9.92 0.18 -7.38
CA MET A 66 9.87 -0.97 -8.31
C MET A 66 9.85 -0.54 -9.78
N ALA A 67 9.16 0.54 -10.10
CA ALA A 67 9.07 1.07 -11.47
C ALA A 67 10.39 1.69 -11.97
N ALA A 68 11.31 2.02 -11.08
CA ALA A 68 12.66 2.45 -11.46
C ALA A 68 13.47 1.35 -12.16
N LEU A 69 13.06 0.07 -12.02
CA LEU A 69 13.70 -1.10 -12.62
C LEU A 69 15.20 -1.21 -12.30
N GLU A 70 15.62 -0.64 -11.18
CA GLU A 70 16.98 -0.76 -10.70
C GLU A 70 17.22 -2.18 -10.14
N PRO A 71 18.46 -2.69 -10.25
CA PRO A 71 18.80 -3.96 -9.62
C PRO A 71 18.48 -3.92 -8.11
N PRO A 72 17.83 -4.97 -7.57
CA PRO A 72 17.51 -5.00 -6.14
C PRO A 72 18.78 -4.89 -5.28
N GLN A 73 18.69 -4.13 -4.20
CA GLN A 73 19.76 -4.05 -3.21
C GLN A 73 20.05 -5.42 -2.61
N PRO A 74 21.28 -5.71 -2.16
CA PRO A 74 21.67 -7.02 -1.60
C PRO A 74 20.75 -7.51 -0.49
N GLU A 75 20.27 -6.60 0.38
CA GLU A 75 19.33 -6.92 1.45
C GLU A 75 17.98 -7.41 0.91
N MET A 76 17.48 -6.78 -0.16
CA MET A 76 16.24 -7.20 -0.82
C MET A 76 16.38 -8.56 -1.49
N LEU A 77 17.53 -8.85 -2.09
CA LEU A 77 17.83 -10.19 -2.64
C LEU A 77 17.84 -11.25 -1.54
N ALA A 78 18.47 -10.96 -0.40
CA ALA A 78 18.48 -11.85 0.75
C ALA A 78 17.07 -12.09 1.31
N LEU A 79 16.24 -11.03 1.39
CA LEU A 79 14.85 -11.14 1.78
C LEU A 79 14.08 -12.06 0.82
N TYR A 80 14.17 -11.86 -0.49
CA TYR A 80 13.49 -12.70 -1.47
C TYR A 80 13.93 -14.16 -1.41
N GLN A 81 15.21 -14.42 -1.15
CA GLN A 81 15.72 -15.78 -0.95
C GLN A 81 15.11 -16.41 0.31
N ALA A 82 15.06 -15.68 1.42
CA ALA A 82 14.44 -16.14 2.66
C ALA A 82 12.93 -16.48 2.48
N LEU A 83 12.19 -15.63 1.76
CA LEU A 83 10.76 -15.84 1.48
C LEU A 83 10.48 -17.12 0.67
N ARG A 84 11.42 -17.58 -0.15
CA ARG A 84 11.25 -18.83 -0.91
C ARG A 84 11.07 -20.06 -0.03
N HIS A 85 11.66 -20.03 1.16
CA HIS A 85 11.67 -21.16 2.09
C HIS A 85 10.79 -20.95 3.31
N ASN A 86 10.09 -19.81 3.42
CA ASN A 86 9.20 -19.47 4.52
C ASN A 86 7.82 -19.06 3.98
N SER A 87 6.88 -19.99 4.00
CA SER A 87 5.53 -19.76 3.48
C SER A 87 4.76 -18.69 4.26
N VAL A 88 4.93 -18.64 5.58
CA VAL A 88 4.24 -17.67 6.44
C VAL A 88 4.67 -16.24 6.09
N GLU A 89 5.97 -16.00 6.01
CA GLU A 89 6.48 -14.66 5.67
C GLU A 89 6.24 -14.30 4.19
N ARG A 90 6.22 -15.29 3.31
CA ARG A 90 5.82 -15.09 1.91
C ARG A 90 4.35 -14.66 1.81
N ASP A 91 3.45 -15.26 2.56
CA ASP A 91 2.04 -14.89 2.56
C ASP A 91 1.85 -13.48 3.15
N ARG A 92 2.62 -13.11 4.18
CA ARG A 92 2.67 -11.74 4.69
C ARG A 92 3.21 -10.74 3.64
N TYR A 93 4.25 -11.12 2.88
CA TYR A 93 4.76 -10.31 1.78
C TYR A 93 3.67 -10.03 0.73
N PHE A 94 2.96 -11.05 0.27
CA PHE A 94 1.81 -10.85 -0.63
C PHE A 94 0.67 -10.10 0.04
N GLY A 95 0.51 -10.23 1.34
CA GLY A 95 -0.42 -9.45 2.14
C GLY A 95 -0.14 -7.93 2.07
N THR A 96 1.11 -7.51 1.89
CA THR A 96 1.42 -6.08 1.68
C THR A 96 0.81 -5.55 0.37
N LEU A 97 0.85 -6.34 -0.69
CA LEU A 97 0.26 -6.00 -1.98
C LEU A 97 -1.27 -6.05 -1.92
N GLY A 98 -1.84 -6.97 -1.15
CA GLY A 98 -3.28 -7.07 -0.92
C GLY A 98 -3.84 -6.06 0.09
N GLY A 99 -2.97 -5.30 0.77
CA GLY A 99 -3.36 -4.33 1.79
C GLY A 99 -3.82 -4.94 3.12
N THR A 100 -3.53 -6.23 3.36
CA THR A 100 -3.83 -6.93 4.62
C THR A 100 -2.69 -6.87 5.64
N VAL A 101 -1.49 -6.54 5.18
CA VAL A 101 -0.31 -6.31 6.00
C VAL A 101 0.23 -4.91 5.71
N PRO A 102 0.42 -4.05 6.72
CA PRO A 102 0.96 -2.71 6.51
C PRO A 102 2.39 -2.76 5.94
N ILE A 103 2.64 -2.01 4.85
CA ILE A 103 3.96 -1.93 4.21
C ILE A 103 5.05 -1.49 5.21
N PRO A 104 4.86 -0.42 6.02
CA PRO A 104 5.87 0.00 6.98
C PRO A 104 6.19 -1.06 8.05
N GLU A 105 5.21 -1.89 8.42
CA GLU A 105 5.42 -3.00 9.35
C GLU A 105 6.27 -4.11 8.74
N PHE A 106 5.90 -4.52 7.52
CA PHE A 106 6.59 -5.62 6.85
C PHE A 106 8.05 -5.26 6.53
N TYR A 107 8.29 -4.07 5.99
CA TYR A 107 9.61 -3.58 5.61
C TYR A 107 10.39 -2.89 6.74
N ALA A 108 9.90 -2.93 7.98
CA ALA A 108 10.67 -2.46 9.13
C ALA A 108 12.02 -3.19 9.19
N PRO A 109 13.15 -2.48 9.41
CA PRO A 109 14.49 -3.07 9.37
C PRO A 109 14.67 -4.26 10.32
N GLU A 110 14.04 -4.23 11.49
CA GLU A 110 14.05 -5.34 12.44
C GLU A 110 13.29 -6.56 11.93
N ASN A 111 12.15 -6.36 11.24
CA ASN A 111 11.38 -7.45 10.67
C ASN A 111 12.12 -8.09 9.48
N VAL A 112 12.69 -7.29 8.58
CA VAL A 112 13.50 -7.77 7.44
C VAL A 112 14.68 -8.60 7.95
N ARG A 113 15.43 -8.11 8.94
CA ARG A 113 16.56 -8.85 9.55
C ARG A 113 16.11 -10.15 10.19
N ARG A 114 14.97 -10.17 10.88
CA ARG A 114 14.39 -11.38 11.48
C ARG A 114 14.07 -12.43 10.41
N ILE A 115 13.45 -12.02 9.30
CA ILE A 115 13.09 -12.93 8.19
C ILE A 115 14.36 -13.52 7.56
N ILE A 116 15.34 -12.68 7.26
CA ILE A 116 16.61 -13.13 6.66
C ILE A 116 17.36 -14.07 7.61
N GLY A 117 17.44 -13.74 8.89
CA GLY A 117 18.12 -14.56 9.90
C GLY A 117 17.44 -15.89 10.16
N GLY A 118 16.13 -15.98 10.08
CA GLY A 118 15.36 -17.21 10.27
C GLY A 118 15.46 -18.21 9.11
N ALA A 119 15.99 -17.80 7.96
CA ALA A 119 16.23 -18.70 6.80
C ALA A 119 17.59 -19.41 6.86
N SER A 120 18.38 -19.14 7.88
CA SER A 120 19.77 -19.67 8.02
C SER A 120 19.83 -20.92 8.91
N VAL A 121 18.69 -21.60 9.19
CA VAL A 121 18.62 -22.86 9.99
C VAL A 121 18.10 -23.99 9.15
#